data_90e7cb233279b729e6399eecdaaafea8
#
_entry.id   90e7cb233279b729e6399eecdaaafea8
#
_cell.length_a   1.000
_cell.length_b   1.000
_cell.length_c   1.000
_cell.angle_alpha   90.00
_cell.angle_beta   90.00
_cell.angle_gamma   90.00
#
_symmetry.space_group_name_H-M   'P 1'
#
loop_
_entity.id
_entity.type
_entity.pdbx_description
1 polymer ?
#
loop_
_entity_poly.entity_id
_entity_poly.type
_entity_poly.pdbx_seq_one_letter_code
_entity_poly.pdbx_strand_id
1 'polypeptide(L)'
;MADRDYEGKKNLEIMDEAVNYNRFILSEIMAVFPNRGSRILDFGAGRGVFAKAMREQGYQNIMCLEPDPLFRQDLQDNGFVAVQSMEDIPDNTLDGIYAINVLEHISEHEEIVRSWFDKLKGGAKSYAYVPAFQFLWSDLDTQVGHVRRYNRKGLESLFGKNGFLLEQCSYADSAGIPATLYLNLFKKGTGEISSSMVRLYDRYFFPLSRMADKAFRYVAGKNVHLTAQKPPQT
;
A
#
# COMPACT_ATOMS: atom_id res chain seq x y z
N MET A 1 14.21 20.52 -3.88
CA MET A 1 12.84 19.99 -4.05
C MET A 1 12.70 19.20 -5.35
N ALA A 2 13.09 19.72 -6.50
CA ALA A 2 13.00 19.02 -7.80
C ALA A 2 13.74 17.67 -7.89
N ASP A 3 14.85 17.49 -7.18
CA ASP A 3 15.68 16.27 -7.23
C ASP A 3 15.01 15.08 -6.49
N ARG A 4 14.31 15.33 -5.37
CA ARG A 4 13.58 14.28 -4.63
C ARG A 4 12.33 13.77 -5.37
N ASP A 5 11.63 14.67 -6.10
CA ASP A 5 10.49 14.30 -6.94
C ASP A 5 10.90 13.37 -8.09
N TYR A 6 12.09 13.58 -8.64
CA TYR A 6 12.61 12.76 -9.72
C TYR A 6 13.01 11.36 -9.26
N GLU A 7 13.65 11.22 -8.11
CA GLU A 7 14.05 9.92 -7.55
C GLU A 7 12.84 9.08 -7.08
N GLY A 8 11.82 9.72 -6.50
CA GLY A 8 10.58 9.03 -6.13
C GLY A 8 9.86 8.44 -7.35
N LYS A 9 9.80 9.18 -8.46
CA LYS A 9 9.20 8.71 -9.72
C LYS A 9 9.96 7.52 -10.32
N LYS A 10 11.29 7.57 -10.33
CA LYS A 10 12.15 6.46 -10.81
C LYS A 10 11.95 5.19 -9.97
N ASN A 11 11.83 5.32 -8.67
CA ASN A 11 11.61 4.17 -7.79
C ASN A 11 10.22 3.52 -7.99
N LEU A 12 9.17 4.32 -8.26
CA LEU A 12 7.86 3.79 -8.63
C LEU A 12 7.93 2.97 -9.93
N GLU A 13 8.63 3.47 -10.95
CA GLU A 13 8.82 2.75 -12.22
C GLU A 13 9.55 1.42 -12.03
N ILE A 14 10.57 1.37 -11.19
CA ILE A 14 11.31 0.15 -10.89
C ILE A 14 10.42 -0.87 -10.16
N MET A 15 9.54 -0.42 -9.27
CA MET A 15 8.61 -1.31 -8.55
C MET A 15 7.50 -1.87 -9.44
N ASP A 16 7.16 -1.21 -10.57
CA ASP A 16 6.24 -1.75 -11.57
C ASP A 16 6.78 -3.07 -12.18
N GLU A 17 8.10 -3.27 -12.18
CA GLU A 17 8.75 -4.48 -12.69
C GLU A 17 8.65 -5.70 -11.75
N ALA A 18 8.20 -5.52 -10.52
CA ALA A 18 7.99 -6.59 -9.53
C ALA A 18 6.65 -7.31 -9.77
N VAL A 19 6.56 -8.07 -10.84
CA VAL A 19 5.31 -8.67 -11.36
C VAL A 19 4.64 -9.62 -10.36
N ASN A 20 5.40 -10.52 -9.72
CA ASN A 20 4.85 -11.48 -8.76
C ASN A 20 4.41 -10.80 -7.47
N TYR A 21 5.19 -9.81 -7.01
CA TYR A 21 4.85 -8.99 -5.85
C TYR A 21 3.57 -8.17 -6.09
N ASN A 22 3.46 -7.48 -7.22
CA ASN A 22 2.27 -6.70 -7.56
C ASN A 22 1.05 -7.60 -7.76
N ARG A 23 1.20 -8.78 -8.38
CA ARG A 23 0.13 -9.77 -8.49
C ARG A 23 -0.35 -10.28 -7.12
N PHE A 24 0.57 -10.50 -6.19
CA PHE A 24 0.22 -10.87 -4.83
C PHE A 24 -0.61 -9.77 -4.15
N ILE A 25 -0.14 -8.53 -4.15
CA ILE A 25 -0.89 -7.40 -3.55
C ILE A 25 -2.27 -7.25 -4.20
N LEU A 26 -2.35 -7.32 -5.53
CA LEU A 26 -3.62 -7.29 -6.25
C LEU A 26 -4.57 -8.41 -5.77
N SER A 27 -4.04 -9.62 -5.57
CA SER A 27 -4.85 -10.75 -5.08
C SER A 27 -5.38 -10.51 -3.66
N GLU A 28 -4.59 -9.88 -2.78
CA GLU A 28 -5.03 -9.50 -1.42
C GLU A 28 -6.12 -8.42 -1.49
N ILE A 29 -5.94 -7.37 -2.30
CA ILE A 29 -6.96 -6.33 -2.51
C ILE A 29 -8.28 -6.96 -2.99
N MET A 30 -8.23 -7.82 -4.01
CA MET A 30 -9.42 -8.47 -4.57
C MET A 30 -10.09 -9.42 -3.56
N ALA A 31 -9.33 -10.07 -2.68
CA ALA A 31 -9.88 -10.92 -1.62
C ALA A 31 -10.64 -10.09 -0.57
N VAL A 32 -10.17 -8.87 -0.27
CA VAL A 32 -10.88 -7.94 0.64
C VAL A 32 -12.14 -7.38 0.00
N PHE A 33 -12.11 -7.12 -1.32
CA PHE A 33 -13.20 -6.49 -2.08
C PHE A 33 -13.74 -7.42 -3.19
N PRO A 34 -14.45 -8.51 -2.86
CA PRO A 34 -14.88 -9.50 -3.85
C PRO A 34 -15.98 -8.98 -4.79
N ASN A 35 -16.74 -7.96 -4.40
CA ASN A 35 -17.79 -7.38 -5.24
C ASN A 35 -17.19 -6.34 -6.22
N ARG A 36 -17.16 -6.66 -7.50
CA ARG A 36 -16.59 -5.83 -8.56
C ARG A 36 -17.39 -4.54 -8.86
N GLY A 37 -18.63 -4.48 -8.39
CA GLY A 37 -19.47 -3.27 -8.47
C GLY A 37 -19.24 -2.26 -7.33
N SER A 38 -18.46 -2.62 -6.31
CA SER A 38 -18.17 -1.76 -5.16
C SER A 38 -17.46 -0.47 -5.57
N ARG A 39 -17.83 0.64 -4.94
CA ARG A 39 -17.14 1.92 -5.05
C ARG A 39 -15.93 1.93 -4.13
N ILE A 40 -14.76 1.74 -4.71
CA ILE A 40 -13.50 1.55 -4.00
C ILE A 40 -12.57 2.74 -4.26
N LEU A 41 -11.93 3.24 -3.20
CA LEU A 41 -10.90 4.26 -3.29
C LEU A 41 -9.51 3.60 -3.27
N ASP A 42 -8.71 3.90 -4.29
CA ASP A 42 -7.26 3.74 -4.30
C ASP A 42 -6.64 5.00 -3.69
N PHE A 43 -6.22 4.92 -2.42
CA PHE A 43 -5.68 6.05 -1.67
C PHE A 43 -4.17 6.16 -1.88
N GLY A 44 -3.72 7.24 -2.50
CA GLY A 44 -2.34 7.44 -2.94
C GLY A 44 -2.04 6.61 -4.18
N ALA A 45 -2.90 6.73 -5.20
CA ALA A 45 -2.89 5.85 -6.36
C ALA A 45 -1.61 5.94 -7.22
N GLY A 46 -0.83 7.02 -7.10
CA GLY A 46 0.37 7.24 -7.91
C GLY A 46 0.05 7.12 -9.40
N ARG A 47 0.73 6.19 -10.10
CA ARG A 47 0.51 5.90 -11.53
C ARG A 47 -0.71 5.02 -11.80
N GLY A 48 -1.46 4.63 -10.77
CA GLY A 48 -2.67 3.81 -10.88
C GLY A 48 -2.40 2.33 -11.20
N VAL A 49 -1.30 1.77 -10.78
CA VAL A 49 -0.90 0.38 -11.06
C VAL A 49 -2.00 -0.60 -10.62
N PHE A 50 -2.46 -0.47 -9.38
CA PHE A 50 -3.50 -1.35 -8.84
C PHE A 50 -4.88 -0.99 -9.36
N ALA A 51 -5.21 0.30 -9.52
CA ALA A 51 -6.48 0.73 -10.11
C ALA A 51 -6.66 0.20 -11.55
N LYS A 52 -5.62 0.32 -12.40
CA LYS A 52 -5.60 -0.21 -13.76
C LYS A 52 -5.76 -1.73 -13.77
N ALA A 53 -5.00 -2.44 -12.94
CA ALA A 53 -5.07 -3.91 -12.83
C ALA A 53 -6.44 -4.40 -12.32
N MET A 54 -7.04 -3.73 -11.34
CA MET A 54 -8.39 -4.05 -10.86
C MET A 54 -9.44 -3.83 -11.95
N ARG A 55 -9.34 -2.74 -12.71
CA ARG A 55 -10.25 -2.49 -13.85
C ARG A 55 -10.17 -3.59 -14.90
N GLU A 56 -8.99 -4.10 -15.21
CA GLU A 56 -8.79 -5.26 -16.09
C GLU A 56 -9.46 -6.53 -15.54
N GLN A 57 -9.57 -6.64 -14.20
CA GLN A 57 -10.30 -7.72 -13.54
C GLN A 57 -11.82 -7.46 -13.44
N GLY A 58 -12.32 -6.38 -14.04
CA GLY A 58 -13.75 -6.07 -14.16
C GLY A 58 -14.33 -5.20 -13.03
N TYR A 59 -13.49 -4.56 -12.21
CA TYR A 59 -13.96 -3.55 -11.26
C TYR A 59 -14.32 -2.26 -12.01
N GLN A 60 -15.55 -1.75 -11.80
CA GLN A 60 -16.08 -0.65 -12.58
C GLN A 60 -16.01 0.71 -11.89
N ASN A 61 -16.02 0.72 -10.55
CA ASN A 61 -16.20 1.93 -9.75
C ASN A 61 -14.98 2.22 -8.87
N ILE A 62 -13.79 2.29 -9.50
CA ILE A 62 -12.57 2.66 -8.80
C ILE A 62 -12.37 4.16 -8.92
N MET A 63 -12.24 4.80 -7.76
CA MET A 63 -11.84 6.19 -7.60
C MET A 63 -10.37 6.21 -7.15
N CYS A 64 -9.60 7.17 -7.61
CA CYS A 64 -8.22 7.37 -7.21
C CYS A 64 -8.08 8.68 -6.41
N LEU A 65 -7.33 8.65 -5.33
CA LEU A 65 -6.88 9.86 -4.66
C LEU A 65 -5.38 10.00 -4.88
N GLU A 66 -4.97 11.13 -5.48
CA GLU A 66 -3.57 11.40 -5.80
C GLU A 66 -3.27 12.90 -5.67
N PRO A 67 -2.44 13.31 -4.70
CA PRO A 67 -2.08 14.71 -4.52
C PRO A 67 -1.23 15.31 -5.65
N ASP A 68 -0.32 14.50 -6.26
CA ASP A 68 0.53 14.99 -7.36
C ASP A 68 -0.34 15.30 -8.60
N PRO A 69 -0.31 16.55 -9.11
CA PRO A 69 -1.17 16.96 -10.21
C PRO A 69 -0.85 16.24 -11.53
N LEU A 70 0.40 15.82 -11.74
CA LEU A 70 0.79 15.12 -12.97
C LEU A 70 0.27 13.69 -12.98
N PHE A 71 0.43 12.95 -11.88
CA PHE A 71 -0.13 11.61 -11.74
C PHE A 71 -1.66 11.64 -11.74
N ARG A 72 -2.27 12.64 -11.07
CA ARG A 72 -3.72 12.79 -11.07
C ARG A 72 -4.26 13.05 -12.47
N GLN A 73 -3.60 13.89 -13.27
CA GLN A 73 -3.98 14.12 -14.66
C GLN A 73 -3.86 12.83 -15.50
N ASP A 74 -2.76 12.07 -15.36
CA ASP A 74 -2.59 10.78 -16.05
C ASP A 74 -3.73 9.79 -15.70
N LEU A 75 -4.13 9.73 -14.43
CA LEU A 75 -5.27 8.91 -14.00
C LEU A 75 -6.57 9.35 -14.65
N GLN A 76 -6.83 10.66 -14.75
CA GLN A 76 -8.01 11.23 -15.41
C GLN A 76 -7.99 10.94 -16.91
N ASP A 77 -6.86 11.10 -17.58
CA ASP A 77 -6.68 10.80 -19.00
C ASP A 77 -6.88 9.30 -19.30
N ASN A 78 -6.58 8.44 -18.33
CA ASN A 78 -6.90 7.01 -18.36
C ASN A 78 -8.34 6.68 -17.96
N GLY A 79 -9.21 7.67 -17.75
CA GLY A 79 -10.63 7.50 -17.50
C GLY A 79 -10.99 7.12 -16.06
N PHE A 80 -10.12 7.38 -15.07
CA PHE A 80 -10.47 7.26 -13.66
C PHE A 80 -11.05 8.56 -13.12
N VAL A 81 -11.96 8.44 -12.16
CA VAL A 81 -12.31 9.58 -11.29
C VAL A 81 -11.14 9.77 -10.33
N ALA A 82 -10.37 10.83 -10.49
CA ALA A 82 -9.23 11.12 -9.65
C ALA A 82 -9.40 12.46 -8.92
N VAL A 83 -9.30 12.42 -7.59
CA VAL A 83 -9.46 13.55 -6.67
C VAL A 83 -8.13 13.91 -6.00
N GLN A 84 -8.04 15.12 -5.46
CA GLN A 84 -6.81 15.59 -4.82
C GLN A 84 -6.73 15.21 -3.34
N SER A 85 -7.86 15.19 -2.66
CA SER A 85 -7.91 15.05 -1.20
C SER A 85 -9.17 14.30 -0.73
N MET A 86 -9.20 13.93 0.56
CA MET A 86 -10.36 13.27 1.17
C MET A 86 -11.59 14.19 1.30
N GLU A 87 -11.39 15.50 1.30
CA GLU A 87 -12.48 16.49 1.35
C GLU A 87 -13.33 16.48 0.08
N ASP A 88 -12.76 16.04 -1.04
CA ASP A 88 -13.47 15.91 -2.32
C ASP A 88 -14.46 14.72 -2.34
N ILE A 89 -14.43 13.88 -1.31
CA ILE A 89 -15.22 12.65 -1.22
C ILE A 89 -16.30 12.83 -0.15
N PRO A 90 -17.59 12.65 -0.47
CA PRO A 90 -18.65 12.72 0.54
C PRO A 90 -18.56 11.58 1.56
N ASP A 91 -19.02 11.84 2.79
CA ASP A 91 -19.07 10.85 3.86
C ASP A 91 -20.05 9.71 3.55
N ASN A 92 -19.74 8.52 4.08
CA ASN A 92 -20.56 7.31 3.96
C ASN A 92 -20.90 6.92 2.50
N THR A 93 -19.96 7.12 1.55
CA THR A 93 -20.19 6.82 0.13
C THR A 93 -19.34 5.69 -0.42
N LEU A 94 -18.25 5.31 0.28
CA LEU A 94 -17.33 4.30 -0.20
C LEU A 94 -17.68 2.92 0.36
N ASP A 95 -17.60 1.90 -0.50
CA ASP A 95 -17.72 0.49 -0.13
C ASP A 95 -16.35 -0.12 0.26
N GLY A 96 -15.25 0.59 -0.03
CA GLY A 96 -13.91 0.18 0.32
C GLY A 96 -12.86 1.24 0.12
N ILE A 97 -11.77 1.15 0.89
CA ILE A 97 -10.56 1.96 0.71
C ILE A 97 -9.35 1.02 0.80
N TYR A 98 -8.39 1.14 -0.11
CA TYR A 98 -7.08 0.53 0.07
C TYR A 98 -5.96 1.55 -0.11
N ALA A 99 -4.84 1.29 0.56
CA ALA A 99 -3.60 2.04 0.40
C ALA A 99 -2.40 1.09 0.43
N ILE A 100 -1.54 1.23 -0.56
CA ILE A 100 -0.36 0.39 -0.74
C ILE A 100 0.90 1.26 -0.69
N ASN A 101 1.67 1.14 0.39
CA ASN A 101 2.87 1.92 0.66
C ASN A 101 2.62 3.44 0.58
N VAL A 102 1.65 3.91 1.37
CA VAL A 102 1.26 5.34 1.44
C VAL A 102 1.31 5.88 2.86
N LEU A 103 0.78 5.15 3.85
CA LEU A 103 0.65 5.65 5.22
C LEU A 103 2.00 5.95 5.89
N GLU A 104 3.07 5.30 5.45
CA GLU A 104 4.44 5.55 5.92
C GLU A 104 5.00 6.92 5.53
N HIS A 105 4.40 7.58 4.53
CA HIS A 105 4.79 8.92 4.08
C HIS A 105 4.04 10.03 4.83
N ILE A 106 2.97 9.71 5.55
CA ILE A 106 2.06 10.70 6.14
C ILE A 106 2.33 10.86 7.63
N SER A 107 2.73 12.06 8.06
CA SER A 107 2.98 12.35 9.48
C SER A 107 1.70 12.20 10.30
N GLU A 108 0.57 12.72 9.82
CA GLU A 108 -0.72 12.76 10.49
C GLU A 108 -1.58 11.52 10.12
N HIS A 109 -1.00 10.32 10.11
CA HIS A 109 -1.67 9.10 9.66
C HIS A 109 -2.93 8.74 10.48
N GLU A 110 -3.01 9.19 11.74
CA GLU A 110 -4.20 9.00 12.57
C GLU A 110 -5.40 9.79 12.02
N GLU A 111 -5.18 11.03 11.56
CA GLU A 111 -6.22 11.86 10.94
C GLU A 111 -6.68 11.26 9.61
N ILE A 112 -5.76 10.73 8.83
CA ILE A 112 -6.07 10.03 7.58
C ILE A 112 -6.94 8.80 7.82
N VAL A 113 -6.57 7.93 8.78
CA VAL A 113 -7.37 6.72 9.08
C VAL A 113 -8.74 7.12 9.64
N ARG A 114 -8.83 8.21 10.41
CA ARG A 114 -10.10 8.77 10.83
C ARG A 114 -10.96 9.23 9.66
N SER A 115 -10.37 9.95 8.70
CA SER A 115 -11.09 10.37 7.49
C SER A 115 -11.58 9.17 6.67
N TRP A 116 -10.82 8.07 6.59
CA TRP A 116 -11.30 6.84 5.97
C TRP A 116 -12.56 6.31 6.65
N PHE A 117 -12.58 6.33 8.00
CA PHE A 117 -13.76 5.91 8.75
C PHE A 117 -14.99 6.73 8.37
N ASP A 118 -14.85 8.06 8.24
CA ASP A 118 -15.96 8.94 7.88
C ASP A 118 -16.46 8.69 6.45
N LYS A 119 -15.57 8.43 5.48
CA LYS A 119 -15.94 8.23 4.07
C LYS A 119 -16.53 6.85 3.78
N LEU A 120 -16.20 5.84 4.58
CA LEU A 120 -16.70 4.47 4.43
C LEU A 120 -18.17 4.36 4.87
N LYS A 121 -18.96 3.57 4.16
CA LYS A 121 -20.28 3.13 4.61
C LYS A 121 -20.17 2.18 5.82
N GLY A 122 -21.23 2.06 6.60
CA GLY A 122 -21.31 1.03 7.63
C GLY A 122 -21.15 -0.38 7.03
N GLY A 123 -20.29 -1.21 7.63
CA GLY A 123 -19.92 -2.54 7.12
C GLY A 123 -18.87 -2.54 6.00
N ALA A 124 -18.44 -1.39 5.50
CA ALA A 124 -17.40 -1.31 4.48
C ALA A 124 -16.01 -1.57 5.06
N LYS A 125 -15.07 -2.02 4.20
CA LYS A 125 -13.73 -2.44 4.60
C LYS A 125 -12.65 -1.47 4.16
N SER A 126 -11.55 -1.49 4.90
CA SER A 126 -10.28 -0.86 4.54
C SER A 126 -9.16 -1.87 4.49
N TYR A 127 -8.20 -1.64 3.60
CA TYR A 127 -6.99 -2.44 3.47
C TYR A 127 -5.77 -1.53 3.42
N ALA A 128 -4.79 -1.78 4.29
CA ALA A 128 -3.52 -1.08 4.31
C ALA A 128 -2.37 -2.07 4.18
N TYR A 129 -1.41 -1.78 3.30
CA TYR A 129 -0.17 -2.55 3.12
C TYR A 129 1.00 -1.58 3.23
N VAL A 130 1.88 -1.79 4.21
CA VAL A 130 2.94 -0.84 4.58
C VAL A 130 4.25 -1.55 4.92
N PRO A 131 5.42 -0.88 4.83
CA PRO A 131 6.70 -1.45 5.23
C PRO A 131 6.73 -1.75 6.73
N ALA A 132 7.28 -2.91 7.08
CA ALA A 132 7.36 -3.37 8.45
C ALA A 132 8.75 -3.12 9.08
N PHE A 133 8.73 -3.03 10.41
CA PHE A 133 9.87 -2.98 11.32
C PHE A 133 10.86 -1.82 11.13
N GLN A 134 10.94 -0.97 12.13
CA GLN A 134 11.85 0.17 12.16
C GLN A 134 13.33 -0.24 12.03
N PHE A 135 13.71 -1.44 12.51
CA PHE A 135 15.08 -1.94 12.36
C PHE A 135 15.49 -2.29 10.92
N LEU A 136 14.52 -2.39 10.00
CA LEU A 136 14.75 -2.57 8.56
C LEU A 136 14.89 -1.24 7.82
N TRP A 137 14.88 -0.10 8.53
CA TRP A 137 15.07 1.21 7.92
C TRP A 137 16.34 1.24 7.08
N SER A 138 16.25 1.83 5.90
CA SER A 138 17.34 1.91 4.93
C SER A 138 17.47 3.33 4.36
N ASP A 139 18.54 3.59 3.63
CA ASP A 139 18.71 4.85 2.91
C ASP A 139 17.57 5.08 1.90
N LEU A 140 17.02 4.00 1.35
CA LEU A 140 15.85 4.09 0.46
C LEU A 140 14.63 4.72 1.16
N ASP A 141 14.32 4.31 2.40
CA ASP A 141 13.20 4.89 3.15
C ASP A 141 13.34 6.40 3.27
N THR A 142 14.56 6.85 3.56
CA THR A 142 14.85 8.29 3.66
C THR A 142 14.71 9.01 2.32
N GLN A 143 15.19 8.39 1.22
CA GLN A 143 15.12 8.97 -0.13
C GLN A 143 13.69 9.10 -0.64
N VAL A 144 12.84 8.08 -0.41
CA VAL A 144 11.44 8.11 -0.83
C VAL A 144 10.55 8.89 0.14
N GLY A 145 11.11 9.43 1.24
CA GLY A 145 10.39 10.30 2.17
C GLY A 145 9.50 9.56 3.16
N HIS A 146 9.85 8.32 3.51
CA HIS A 146 9.20 7.66 4.64
C HIS A 146 9.45 8.44 5.94
N VAL A 147 8.49 8.45 6.83
CA VAL A 147 8.60 9.02 8.17
C VAL A 147 8.53 7.94 9.25
N ARG A 148 8.10 6.71 8.88
CA ARG A 148 8.01 5.56 9.78
C ARG A 148 7.94 4.24 9.03
N ARG A 149 8.16 3.16 9.79
CA ARG A 149 7.78 1.80 9.45
C ARG A 149 6.85 1.25 10.53
N TYR A 150 6.05 0.28 10.22
CA TYR A 150 5.03 -0.25 11.11
C TYR A 150 5.42 -1.60 11.72
N ASN A 151 4.76 -1.98 12.79
CA ASN A 151 4.64 -3.35 13.23
C ASN A 151 3.15 -3.67 13.37
N ARG A 152 2.85 -4.94 13.53
CA ARG A 152 1.46 -5.42 13.61
C ARG A 152 0.67 -4.71 14.69
N LYS A 153 1.20 -4.63 15.93
CA LYS A 153 0.53 -3.97 17.07
C LYS A 153 0.29 -2.47 16.83
N GLY A 154 1.26 -1.77 16.22
CA GLY A 154 1.13 -0.35 15.90
C GLY A 154 0.05 -0.09 14.86
N LEU A 155 0.00 -0.94 13.80
CA LEU A 155 -1.01 -0.83 12.75
C LEU A 155 -2.40 -1.19 13.28
N GLU A 156 -2.53 -2.28 14.06
CA GLU A 156 -3.77 -2.66 14.75
C GLU A 156 -4.28 -1.55 15.68
N SER A 157 -3.38 -0.93 16.46
CA SER A 157 -3.73 0.18 17.36
C SER A 157 -4.21 1.41 16.59
N LEU A 158 -3.57 1.74 15.46
CA LEU A 158 -3.94 2.88 14.63
C LEU A 158 -5.39 2.76 14.14
N PHE A 159 -5.77 1.61 13.60
CA PHE A 159 -7.13 1.40 13.10
C PHE A 159 -8.14 1.22 14.25
N GLY A 160 -7.79 0.46 15.28
CA GLY A 160 -8.67 0.23 16.43
C GLY A 160 -9.05 1.51 17.18
N LYS A 161 -8.10 2.42 17.40
CA LYS A 161 -8.35 3.74 18.03
C LYS A 161 -9.32 4.63 17.21
N ASN A 162 -9.35 4.43 15.89
CA ASN A 162 -10.24 5.14 14.98
C ASN A 162 -11.59 4.43 14.75
N GLY A 163 -11.93 3.45 15.60
CA GLY A 163 -13.26 2.83 15.62
C GLY A 163 -13.44 1.63 14.68
N PHE A 164 -12.40 1.21 13.98
CA PHE A 164 -12.47 0.04 13.11
C PHE A 164 -12.48 -1.27 13.88
N LEU A 165 -13.25 -2.23 13.39
CA LEU A 165 -13.16 -3.65 13.77
C LEU A 165 -12.04 -4.30 12.97
N LEU A 166 -11.06 -4.89 13.67
CA LEU A 166 -9.92 -5.52 13.04
C LEU A 166 -10.30 -6.93 12.57
N GLU A 167 -10.15 -7.23 11.29
CA GLU A 167 -10.43 -8.57 10.76
C GLU A 167 -9.16 -9.42 10.66
N GLN A 168 -8.10 -8.86 10.08
CA GLN A 168 -6.84 -9.56 9.88
C GLN A 168 -5.68 -8.57 9.90
N CYS A 169 -4.59 -8.94 10.58
CA CYS A 169 -3.32 -8.24 10.47
C CYS A 169 -2.20 -9.28 10.41
N SER A 170 -1.39 -9.23 9.36
CA SER A 170 -0.31 -10.19 9.14
C SER A 170 0.87 -9.57 8.40
N TYR A 171 2.02 -10.22 8.55
CA TYR A 171 3.23 -9.84 7.80
C TYR A 171 3.24 -10.55 6.44
N ALA A 172 3.96 -9.95 5.50
CA ALA A 172 4.23 -10.49 4.18
C ALA A 172 5.70 -10.28 3.80
N ASP A 173 6.17 -11.09 2.88
CA ASP A 173 7.54 -11.07 2.37
C ASP A 173 8.59 -11.33 3.48
N SER A 174 8.50 -12.48 4.13
CA SER A 174 9.43 -12.89 5.19
C SER A 174 10.88 -13.04 4.71
N ALA A 175 11.11 -13.52 3.47
CA ALA A 175 12.44 -13.59 2.86
C ALA A 175 12.99 -12.19 2.50
N GLY A 176 12.16 -11.18 2.42
CA GLY A 176 12.57 -9.78 2.23
C GLY A 176 13.38 -9.23 3.41
N ILE A 177 13.20 -9.77 4.63
CA ILE A 177 13.97 -9.35 5.80
C ILE A 177 15.48 -9.58 5.61
N PRO A 178 15.97 -10.82 5.41
CA PRO A 178 17.40 -11.06 5.20
C PRO A 178 17.94 -10.35 3.96
N ALA A 179 17.15 -10.22 2.89
CA ALA A 179 17.56 -9.47 1.71
C ALA A 179 17.79 -7.97 2.02
N THR A 180 16.87 -7.35 2.76
CA THR A 180 17.00 -5.93 3.18
C THR A 180 18.20 -5.75 4.12
N LEU A 181 18.37 -6.62 5.10
CA LEU A 181 19.52 -6.56 6.01
C LEU A 181 20.85 -6.72 5.29
N TYR A 182 20.92 -7.64 4.32
CA TYR A 182 22.10 -7.79 3.48
C TYR A 182 22.42 -6.51 2.71
N LEU A 183 21.41 -5.89 2.08
CA LEU A 183 21.61 -4.64 1.35
C LEU A 183 22.06 -3.51 2.27
N ASN A 184 21.45 -3.38 3.45
CA ASN A 184 21.81 -2.36 4.44
C ASN A 184 23.25 -2.51 4.96
N LEU A 185 23.76 -3.76 5.06
CA LEU A 185 25.12 -4.02 5.56
C LEU A 185 26.18 -3.81 4.49
N PHE A 186 25.91 -4.23 3.24
CA PHE A 186 26.92 -4.32 2.20
C PHE A 186 26.82 -3.27 1.09
N LYS A 187 25.68 -2.56 0.98
CA LYS A 187 25.46 -1.50 -0.04
C LYS A 187 25.12 -0.16 0.59
N LYS A 188 25.83 0.23 1.65
CA LYS A 188 25.64 1.57 2.26
C LYS A 188 25.92 2.68 1.24
N GLY A 189 24.98 3.61 1.11
CA GLY A 189 25.20 4.92 0.48
C GLY A 189 24.80 5.06 -0.99
N THR A 190 24.28 4.04 -1.67
CA THR A 190 23.80 4.23 -3.05
C THR A 190 22.28 4.40 -3.11
N GLY A 191 21.51 3.87 -2.13
CA GLY A 191 20.02 3.96 -2.12
C GLY A 191 19.34 3.47 -3.41
N GLU A 192 20.13 3.23 -4.46
CA GLU A 192 19.62 2.84 -5.77
C GLU A 192 19.28 1.35 -5.81
N ILE A 193 18.02 1.08 -6.01
CA ILE A 193 17.54 -0.25 -6.38
C ILE A 193 17.65 -0.36 -7.90
N SER A 194 18.44 -1.31 -8.41
CA SER A 194 18.45 -1.54 -9.86
C SER A 194 17.27 -2.42 -10.27
N SER A 195 16.67 -2.11 -11.44
CA SER A 195 15.61 -2.93 -12.04
C SER A 195 15.98 -4.42 -12.14
N SER A 196 17.26 -4.72 -12.42
CA SER A 196 17.74 -6.12 -12.51
C SER A 196 17.67 -6.86 -11.16
N MET A 197 17.96 -6.16 -10.05
CA MET A 197 17.84 -6.73 -8.70
C MET A 197 16.39 -6.96 -8.31
N VAL A 198 15.50 -6.02 -8.63
CA VAL A 198 14.05 -6.15 -8.38
C VAL A 198 13.52 -7.35 -9.14
N ARG A 199 13.80 -7.46 -10.45
CA ARG A 199 13.38 -8.61 -11.27
C ARG A 199 13.93 -9.94 -10.75
N LEU A 200 15.22 -9.99 -10.33
CA LEU A 200 15.83 -11.20 -9.79
C LEU A 200 15.14 -11.62 -8.49
N TYR A 201 14.94 -10.66 -7.57
CA TYR A 201 14.26 -10.90 -6.31
C TYR A 201 12.82 -11.38 -6.56
N ASP A 202 12.06 -10.64 -7.37
CA ASP A 202 10.66 -10.93 -7.67
C ASP A 202 10.47 -12.32 -8.30
N ARG A 203 11.38 -12.70 -9.22
CA ARG A 203 11.27 -13.96 -9.94
C ARG A 203 11.63 -15.20 -9.10
N TYR A 204 12.65 -15.10 -8.25
CA TYR A 204 13.20 -16.26 -7.55
C TYR A 204 12.97 -16.26 -6.04
N PHE A 205 13.12 -15.13 -5.39
CA PHE A 205 13.03 -15.04 -3.93
C PHE A 205 11.63 -14.78 -3.44
N PHE A 206 10.86 -13.95 -4.11
CA PHE A 206 9.50 -13.63 -3.69
C PHE A 206 8.57 -14.86 -3.68
N PRO A 207 8.56 -15.78 -4.67
CA PRO A 207 7.77 -17.02 -4.57
C PRO A 207 8.16 -17.90 -3.37
N LEU A 208 9.46 -17.99 -3.04
CA LEU A 208 9.93 -18.69 -1.85
C LEU A 208 9.46 -17.98 -0.57
N SER A 209 9.50 -16.65 -0.57
CA SER A 209 8.96 -15.84 0.52
C SER A 209 7.49 -16.15 0.77
N ARG A 210 6.67 -16.25 -0.27
CA ARG A 210 5.25 -16.61 -0.16
C ARG A 210 5.03 -17.99 0.46
N MET A 211 5.91 -18.94 0.22
CA MET A 211 5.87 -20.25 0.89
C MET A 211 6.21 -20.11 2.38
N ALA A 212 7.26 -19.36 2.72
CA ALA A 212 7.66 -19.11 4.10
C ALA A 212 6.60 -18.32 4.88
N ASP A 213 5.91 -17.36 4.25
CA ASP A 213 4.84 -16.56 4.86
C ASP A 213 3.70 -17.42 5.43
N LYS A 214 3.46 -18.62 4.89
CA LYS A 214 2.46 -19.55 5.47
C LYS A 214 2.76 -19.90 6.93
N ALA A 215 4.04 -19.97 7.30
CA ALA A 215 4.48 -20.23 8.67
C ALA A 215 4.76 -18.93 9.46
N PHE A 216 5.29 -17.91 8.81
CA PHE A 216 5.83 -16.73 9.49
C PHE A 216 4.92 -15.49 9.46
N ARG A 217 3.80 -15.49 8.74
CA ARG A 217 2.91 -14.33 8.55
C ARG A 217 2.46 -13.60 9.83
N TYR A 218 2.49 -14.24 10.99
CA TYR A 218 2.14 -13.61 12.27
C TYR A 218 3.35 -13.19 13.10
N VAL A 219 4.54 -13.54 12.66
CA VAL A 219 5.79 -13.33 13.38
C VAL A 219 6.64 -12.25 12.73
N ALA A 220 6.91 -12.38 11.42
CA ALA A 220 7.82 -11.48 10.71
C ALA A 220 7.59 -11.48 9.19
N GLY A 221 7.85 -10.31 8.58
CA GLY A 221 7.89 -10.07 7.13
C GLY A 221 8.37 -8.66 6.85
N LYS A 222 8.87 -8.40 5.67
CA LYS A 222 9.35 -7.07 5.26
C LYS A 222 8.23 -6.03 5.25
N ASN A 223 6.99 -6.48 5.05
CA ASN A 223 5.80 -5.65 5.04
C ASN A 223 4.77 -6.19 6.04
N VAL A 224 3.84 -5.35 6.44
CA VAL A 224 2.68 -5.69 7.25
C VAL A 224 1.43 -5.17 6.58
N HIS A 225 0.37 -5.97 6.58
CA HIS A 225 -0.91 -5.56 6.02
C HIS A 225 -2.05 -5.85 6.99
N LEU A 226 -3.10 -5.03 6.87
CA LEU A 226 -4.25 -5.05 7.75
C LEU A 226 -5.52 -4.90 6.94
N THR A 227 -6.53 -5.73 7.24
CA THR A 227 -7.92 -5.56 6.85
C THR A 227 -8.73 -5.17 8.07
N ALA A 228 -9.50 -4.09 7.96
CA ALA A 228 -10.37 -3.62 9.02
C ALA A 228 -11.72 -3.17 8.45
N GLN A 229 -12.77 -3.26 9.25
CA GLN A 229 -14.13 -2.97 8.86
C GLN A 229 -14.72 -1.83 9.70
N LYS A 230 -15.39 -0.88 9.05
CA LYS A 230 -16.26 0.06 9.77
C LYS A 230 -17.46 -0.71 10.31
N PRO A 231 -17.79 -0.60 11.61
CA PRO A 231 -18.98 -1.27 12.16
C PRO A 231 -20.23 -0.97 11.31
N PRO A 232 -21.13 -1.96 11.12
CA PRO A 232 -22.42 -1.69 10.51
C PRO A 232 -23.16 -0.58 11.26
N GLN A 233 -23.82 0.32 10.53
CA GLN A 233 -24.74 1.27 11.15
C GLN A 233 -26.00 0.51 11.54
N THR A 234 -26.35 0.53 12.82
CA THR A 234 -27.60 -0.01 13.36
C THR A 234 -28.78 0.89 13.01
#